data_61b9493c5dface5479e567459372f2fa
#
_entry.id   61b9493c5dface5479e567459372f2fa
#
_cell.length_a   1.000
_cell.length_b   1.000
_cell.length_c   1.000
_cell.angle_alpha   90.00
_cell.angle_beta   90.00
_cell.angle_gamma   90.00
#
_symmetry.space_group_name_H-M   'P 1'
#
loop_
_entity.id
_entity.type
_entity.pdbx_description
1 polymer ?
#
loop_
_entity_poly.entity_id
_entity_poly.type
_entity_poly.pdbx_seq_one_letter_code
_entity_poly.pdbx_strand_id
1 'polypeptide(L)'
;IPGSHDYSPTGKTFLNVLEEAGLLKNVAKYSEDNGKIKLVFTTDKKTGAKIAGIEGRMGGLESSFFERLESAEKDDGSFRIFMFHSAIDEFKPAHMKDMKAVSLKHFPKNFDYYAAGHVHVIFESDFGKGKIIFPGTTFPTEFTELENYDAGFYLVDTNPFSARHKSVHLCGVAKIKIDGARRSSRQIEDEILE
;
A
#
# COMPACT_ATOMS: atom_id res chain seq x y z
N ILE A 1 2.29 -8.94 -0.37
CA ILE A 1 1.31 -9.12 0.73
C ILE A 1 -0.11 -8.97 0.21
N PRO A 2 -1.13 -9.63 0.83
CA PRO A 2 -2.54 -9.37 0.54
C PRO A 2 -2.95 -7.96 0.96
N GLY A 3 -3.79 -7.30 0.15
CA GLY A 3 -4.50 -6.09 0.51
C GLY A 3 -5.85 -6.39 1.19
N SER A 4 -6.58 -5.35 1.59
CA SER A 4 -7.88 -5.49 2.27
C SER A 4 -8.95 -6.17 1.40
N HIS A 5 -8.88 -6.02 0.08
CA HIS A 5 -9.78 -6.66 -0.89
C HIS A 5 -9.38 -8.11 -1.22
N ASP A 6 -8.15 -8.51 -0.93
CA ASP A 6 -7.69 -9.90 -1.06
C ASP A 6 -8.00 -10.74 0.18
N TYR A 7 -8.44 -10.10 1.27
CA TYR A 7 -8.69 -10.78 2.53
C TYR A 7 -9.84 -11.79 2.40
N SER A 8 -9.59 -12.99 2.90
CA SER A 8 -10.61 -14.05 3.01
C SER A 8 -10.65 -14.61 4.43
N PRO A 9 -11.83 -14.70 5.06
CA PRO A 9 -11.98 -15.33 6.38
C PRO A 9 -11.52 -16.79 6.43
N THR A 10 -11.51 -17.48 5.28
CA THR A 10 -11.05 -18.87 5.18
C THR A 10 -9.52 -18.98 5.13
N GLY A 11 -8.79 -17.86 5.07
CA GLY A 11 -7.33 -17.81 4.95
C GLY A 11 -6.79 -18.24 3.58
N LYS A 12 -7.66 -18.53 2.61
CA LYS A 12 -7.27 -18.89 1.24
C LYS A 12 -7.71 -17.81 0.27
N THR A 13 -6.78 -17.31 -0.50
CA THR A 13 -7.00 -16.24 -1.48
C THR A 13 -6.41 -16.65 -2.83
N PHE A 14 -6.72 -15.89 -3.87
CA PHE A 14 -6.10 -16.07 -5.18
C PHE A 14 -4.56 -15.96 -5.12
N LEU A 15 -4.03 -15.17 -4.19
CA LEU A 15 -2.58 -15.03 -3.99
C LEU A 15 -1.91 -16.35 -3.55
N ASN A 16 -2.62 -17.21 -2.83
CA ASN A 16 -2.09 -18.53 -2.47
C ASN A 16 -1.89 -19.41 -3.73
N VAL A 17 -2.78 -19.30 -4.71
CA VAL A 17 -2.63 -20.03 -5.99
C VAL A 17 -1.40 -19.54 -6.73
N LEU A 18 -1.17 -18.23 -6.75
CA LEU A 18 0.02 -17.64 -7.38
C LEU A 18 1.32 -18.01 -6.64
N GLU A 19 1.28 -18.10 -5.30
CA GLU A 19 2.44 -18.53 -4.50
C GLU A 19 2.77 -20.01 -4.77
N GLU A 20 1.78 -20.90 -4.79
CA GLU A 20 1.95 -22.31 -5.11
C GLU A 20 2.46 -22.53 -6.54
N ALA A 21 2.03 -21.69 -7.47
CA ALA A 21 2.53 -21.68 -8.85
C ALA A 21 3.95 -21.10 -8.98
N GLY A 22 4.55 -20.60 -7.89
CA GLY A 22 5.88 -20.00 -7.91
C GLY A 22 5.96 -18.62 -8.58
N LEU A 23 4.81 -17.97 -8.84
CA LEU A 23 4.75 -16.67 -9.50
C LEU A 23 4.96 -15.49 -8.55
N LEU A 24 4.75 -15.70 -7.25
CA LEU A 24 5.02 -14.72 -6.21
C LEU A 24 5.48 -15.40 -4.91
N LYS A 25 5.95 -14.59 -3.97
CA LYS A 25 6.24 -14.99 -2.59
C LYS A 25 5.46 -14.09 -1.64
N ASN A 26 4.52 -14.64 -0.87
CA ASN A 26 3.86 -13.89 0.18
C ASN A 26 4.83 -13.69 1.36
N VAL A 27 5.09 -12.44 1.72
CA VAL A 27 5.98 -12.04 2.81
C VAL A 27 5.23 -11.59 4.07
N ALA A 28 3.89 -11.61 4.06
CA ALA A 28 3.07 -11.39 5.24
C ALA A 28 3.05 -12.68 6.09
N LYS A 29 4.20 -12.97 6.69
CA LYS A 29 4.40 -14.15 7.55
C LYS A 29 4.83 -13.72 8.94
N TYR A 30 4.23 -14.33 9.94
CA TYR A 30 4.54 -14.07 11.34
C TYR A 30 4.26 -15.32 12.18
N SER A 31 4.89 -15.39 13.34
CA SER A 31 4.54 -16.32 14.41
C SER A 31 3.87 -15.57 15.56
N GLU A 32 3.02 -16.22 16.28
CA GLU A 32 2.38 -15.66 17.48
C GLU A 32 2.88 -16.41 18.72
N ASP A 33 3.37 -15.68 19.69
CA ASP A 33 3.85 -16.20 20.97
C ASP A 33 3.39 -15.29 22.10
N ASN A 34 2.66 -15.85 23.08
CA ASN A 34 2.12 -15.12 24.24
C ASN A 34 1.36 -13.83 23.86
N GLY A 35 0.57 -13.88 22.77
CA GLY A 35 -0.19 -12.74 22.26
C GLY A 35 0.65 -11.68 21.55
N LYS A 36 1.95 -11.89 21.41
CA LYS A 36 2.86 -11.06 20.63
C LYS A 36 3.06 -11.63 19.25
N ILE A 37 3.30 -10.75 18.28
CA ILE A 37 3.53 -11.09 16.87
C ILE A 37 4.98 -10.84 16.52
N LYS A 38 5.66 -11.89 16.07
CA LYS A 38 7.03 -11.84 15.55
C LYS A 38 7.01 -11.97 14.04
N LEU A 39 7.54 -10.98 13.36
CA LEU A 39 7.67 -10.99 11.89
C LEU A 39 8.64 -12.08 11.45
N VAL A 40 8.27 -12.81 10.40
CA VAL A 40 9.14 -13.79 9.75
C VAL A 40 9.70 -13.19 8.46
N PHE A 41 11.02 -13.06 8.39
CA PHE A 41 11.70 -12.49 7.25
C PHE A 41 11.83 -13.47 6.10
N THR A 42 11.60 -12.96 4.90
CA THR A 42 11.95 -13.60 3.62
C THR A 42 13.13 -12.85 3.03
N THR A 43 14.20 -13.57 2.65
CA THR A 43 15.37 -12.95 2.02
C THR A 43 15.22 -12.99 0.51
N ASP A 44 15.34 -11.83 -0.15
CA ASP A 44 15.47 -11.77 -1.60
C ASP A 44 16.84 -12.28 -2.03
N LYS A 45 16.85 -13.27 -2.91
CA LYS A 45 18.09 -13.95 -3.34
C LYS A 45 19.02 -13.09 -4.19
N LYS A 46 18.49 -12.06 -4.85
CA LYS A 46 19.29 -11.19 -5.73
C LYS A 46 19.99 -10.08 -4.97
N THR A 47 19.27 -9.43 -4.06
CA THR A 47 19.75 -8.24 -3.35
C THR A 47 20.24 -8.55 -1.93
N GLY A 48 19.86 -9.69 -1.36
CA GLY A 48 20.06 -10.00 0.04
C GLY A 48 19.11 -9.25 0.98
N ALA A 49 18.21 -8.44 0.46
CA ALA A 49 17.26 -7.68 1.26
C ALA A 49 16.33 -8.61 2.06
N LYS A 50 16.10 -8.28 3.33
CA LYS A 50 15.17 -8.96 4.20
C LYS A 50 13.80 -8.29 4.16
N ILE A 51 12.78 -9.03 3.78
CA ILE A 51 11.43 -8.54 3.59
C ILE A 51 10.50 -9.19 4.59
N ALA A 52 9.72 -8.40 5.30
CA ALA A 52 8.65 -8.87 6.17
C ALA A 52 7.43 -7.96 6.00
N GLY A 53 6.24 -8.39 6.43
CA GLY A 53 5.08 -7.52 6.31
C GLY A 53 3.87 -8.00 7.08
N ILE A 54 2.86 -7.14 7.10
CA ILE A 54 1.53 -7.38 7.63
C ILE A 54 0.51 -7.15 6.50
N GLU A 55 -0.35 -8.12 6.31
CA GLU A 55 -1.44 -8.06 5.34
C GLU A 55 -2.49 -7.02 5.72
N GLY A 56 -3.14 -6.43 4.72
CA GLY A 56 -4.36 -5.67 4.93
C GLY A 56 -5.54 -6.59 5.28
N ARG A 57 -6.45 -6.10 6.11
CA ARG A 57 -7.66 -6.82 6.51
C ARG A 57 -8.89 -5.96 6.33
N MET A 58 -10.00 -6.59 5.97
CA MET A 58 -11.25 -5.87 5.83
C MET A 58 -11.64 -5.17 7.14
N GLY A 59 -12.07 -3.91 7.03
CA GLY A 59 -12.54 -3.13 8.16
C GLY A 59 -11.46 -2.67 9.14
N GLY A 60 -10.18 -2.66 8.75
CA GLY A 60 -9.06 -2.17 9.59
C GLY A 60 -8.70 -3.13 10.73
N LEU A 61 -9.01 -4.42 10.58
CA LEU A 61 -8.69 -5.45 11.59
C LEU A 61 -7.19 -5.68 11.74
N GLU A 62 -6.37 -5.23 10.78
CA GLU A 62 -4.90 -5.29 10.87
C GLU A 62 -4.34 -4.44 12.00
N SER A 63 -5.05 -3.42 12.49
CA SER A 63 -4.58 -2.54 13.58
C SER A 63 -4.21 -3.33 14.84
N SER A 64 -5.00 -4.35 15.18
CA SER A 64 -4.73 -5.21 16.33
C SER A 64 -3.43 -6.02 16.19
N PHE A 65 -2.98 -6.28 14.96
CA PHE A 65 -1.70 -6.93 14.69
C PHE A 65 -0.52 -6.00 14.95
N PHE A 66 -0.64 -4.75 14.50
CA PHE A 66 0.38 -3.73 14.76
C PHE A 66 0.58 -3.45 16.25
N GLU A 67 -0.50 -3.41 17.04
CA GLU A 67 -0.43 -3.21 18.50
C GLU A 67 0.33 -4.34 19.22
N ARG A 68 0.36 -5.53 18.66
CA ARG A 68 1.00 -6.72 19.20
C ARG A 68 2.36 -7.01 18.61
N LEU A 69 2.82 -6.21 17.63
CA LEU A 69 4.14 -6.41 17.02
C LEU A 69 5.25 -6.28 18.06
N GLU A 70 6.10 -7.29 18.13
CA GLU A 70 7.38 -7.18 18.83
C GLU A 70 8.37 -6.35 18.02
N SER A 71 9.34 -5.75 18.72
CA SER A 71 10.47 -5.11 18.04
C SER A 71 11.14 -6.10 17.12
N ALA A 72 11.45 -5.66 15.90
CA ALA A 72 12.17 -6.49 14.95
C ALA A 72 13.52 -6.98 15.55
N GLU A 73 13.96 -8.15 15.08
CA GLU A 73 15.26 -8.71 15.43
C GLU A 73 16.39 -7.67 15.33
N LYS A 74 17.50 -7.94 16.06
CA LYS A 74 18.69 -7.08 16.02
C LYS A 74 19.10 -6.80 14.57
N ASP A 75 19.50 -5.57 14.33
CA ASP A 75 20.02 -5.16 13.03
C ASP A 75 21.32 -5.93 12.72
N ASP A 76 21.30 -6.66 11.62
CA ASP A 76 22.45 -7.45 11.13
C ASP A 76 23.14 -6.78 9.92
N GLY A 77 22.80 -5.51 9.65
CA GLY A 77 23.34 -4.75 8.53
C GLY A 77 22.69 -5.06 7.17
N SER A 78 21.71 -5.97 7.11
CA SER A 78 20.97 -6.20 5.88
C SER A 78 19.99 -5.07 5.60
N PHE A 79 19.74 -4.76 4.33
CA PHE A 79 18.67 -3.86 3.94
C PHE A 79 17.31 -4.50 4.26
N ARG A 80 16.45 -3.79 5.00
CA ARG A 80 15.18 -4.35 5.50
C ARG A 80 13.99 -3.59 4.93
N ILE A 81 13.03 -4.34 4.40
CA ILE A 81 11.79 -3.84 3.84
C ILE A 81 10.61 -4.31 4.69
N PHE A 82 9.80 -3.38 5.17
CA PHE A 82 8.53 -3.67 5.83
C PHE A 82 7.38 -3.35 4.88
N MET A 83 6.63 -4.36 4.48
CA MET A 83 5.47 -4.19 3.61
C MET A 83 4.19 -4.19 4.44
N PHE A 84 3.30 -3.24 4.20
CA PHE A 84 2.02 -3.17 4.91
C PHE A 84 0.91 -2.58 4.04
N HIS A 85 -0.34 -2.88 4.40
CA HIS A 85 -1.49 -2.38 3.69
C HIS A 85 -2.49 -1.78 4.70
N SER A 86 -2.26 -0.53 5.07
CA SER A 86 -3.10 0.24 5.99
C SER A 86 -2.82 1.73 5.85
N ALA A 87 -3.80 2.56 6.24
CA ALA A 87 -3.56 3.98 6.44
C ALA A 87 -2.76 4.22 7.74
N ILE A 88 -2.09 5.36 7.83
CA ILE A 88 -1.34 5.80 9.01
C ILE A 88 -2.06 7.01 9.61
N ASP A 89 -2.37 6.96 10.91
CA ASP A 89 -3.12 7.99 11.61
C ASP A 89 -2.49 9.37 11.48
N GLU A 90 -1.19 9.45 11.62
CA GLU A 90 -0.43 10.70 11.60
C GLU A 90 -0.34 11.35 10.20
N PHE A 91 -0.66 10.59 9.14
CA PHE A 91 -0.57 11.05 7.75
C PHE A 91 -1.93 11.20 7.06
N LYS A 92 -3.02 10.88 7.76
CA LYS A 92 -4.35 10.98 7.17
C LYS A 92 -4.69 12.42 6.79
N PRO A 93 -5.14 12.68 5.55
CA PRO A 93 -5.71 13.96 5.18
C PRO A 93 -6.95 14.27 6.02
N ALA A 94 -7.24 15.56 6.21
CA ALA A 94 -8.37 16.00 7.04
C ALA A 94 -9.73 15.46 6.60
N HIS A 95 -9.92 15.19 5.31
CA HIS A 95 -11.15 14.62 4.76
C HIS A 95 -11.29 13.10 4.96
N MET A 96 -10.22 12.42 5.41
CA MET A 96 -10.20 10.98 5.68
C MET A 96 -10.14 10.65 7.18
N LYS A 97 -10.59 11.56 8.06
CA LYS A 97 -10.50 11.38 9.53
C LYS A 97 -11.14 10.09 10.02
N ASP A 98 -12.24 9.67 9.41
CA ASP A 98 -13.02 8.50 9.83
C ASP A 98 -12.43 7.17 9.27
N MET A 99 -11.44 7.25 8.40
CA MET A 99 -10.75 6.06 7.91
C MET A 99 -9.97 5.40 9.05
N LYS A 100 -10.20 4.11 9.25
CA LYS A 100 -9.40 3.31 10.18
C LYS A 100 -7.95 3.30 9.74
N ALA A 101 -7.05 3.46 10.69
CA ALA A 101 -5.63 3.59 10.44
C ALA A 101 -4.82 3.05 11.62
N VAL A 102 -3.53 2.90 11.41
CA VAL A 102 -2.58 2.44 12.41
C VAL A 102 -1.66 3.59 12.82
N SER A 103 -1.45 3.78 14.13
CA SER A 103 -0.51 4.79 14.60
C SER A 103 0.93 4.35 14.42
N LEU A 104 1.80 5.28 14.02
CA LEU A 104 3.26 5.08 13.86
C LEU A 104 3.96 4.55 15.11
N LYS A 105 3.39 4.79 16.30
CA LYS A 105 3.93 4.26 17.56
C LYS A 105 4.02 2.72 17.60
N HIS A 106 3.18 2.04 16.81
CA HIS A 106 3.15 0.58 16.72
C HIS A 106 4.00 0.01 15.58
N PHE A 107 4.63 0.88 14.77
CA PHE A 107 5.48 0.42 13.68
C PHE A 107 6.86 -0.04 14.18
N PRO A 108 7.40 -1.11 13.61
CA PRO A 108 8.77 -1.54 13.90
C PRO A 108 9.75 -0.51 13.33
N LYS A 109 10.78 -0.11 14.10
CA LYS A 109 11.67 1.02 13.75
C LYS A 109 12.94 0.63 12.97
N ASN A 110 13.24 -0.66 12.84
CA ASN A 110 14.52 -1.14 12.31
C ASN A 110 14.45 -1.55 10.83
N PHE A 111 13.71 -0.78 10.02
CA PHE A 111 13.59 -1.00 8.59
C PHE A 111 14.11 0.22 7.81
N ASP A 112 14.68 -0.05 6.65
CA ASP A 112 15.21 0.96 5.75
C ASP A 112 14.16 1.48 4.77
N TYR A 113 13.19 0.63 4.44
CA TYR A 113 12.08 0.96 3.55
C TYR A 113 10.77 0.38 4.08
N TYR A 114 9.76 1.22 4.17
CA TYR A 114 8.39 0.89 4.53
C TYR A 114 7.51 1.02 3.29
N ALA A 115 7.24 -0.10 2.64
CA ALA A 115 6.44 -0.17 1.43
C ALA A 115 4.96 -0.23 1.77
N ALA A 116 4.30 0.91 1.67
CA ALA A 116 2.89 1.08 2.03
C ALA A 116 1.94 0.78 0.87
N GLY A 117 0.72 0.39 1.20
CA GLY A 117 -0.44 0.31 0.31
C GLY A 117 -1.70 0.81 1.01
N HIS A 118 -2.87 0.64 0.40
CA HIS A 118 -4.19 1.00 0.88
C HIS A 118 -4.62 2.44 0.53
N VAL A 119 -3.82 3.43 0.82
CA VAL A 119 -4.15 4.83 0.49
C VAL A 119 -3.60 5.14 -0.90
N HIS A 120 -4.49 5.56 -1.80
CA HIS A 120 -4.18 5.77 -3.21
C HIS A 120 -3.57 7.16 -3.47
N VAL A 121 -2.62 7.57 -2.62
CA VAL A 121 -1.88 8.82 -2.78
C VAL A 121 -0.39 8.54 -2.93
N ILE A 122 0.32 9.41 -3.63
CA ILE A 122 1.78 9.41 -3.67
C ILE A 122 2.25 10.23 -2.47
N PHE A 123 2.92 9.58 -1.54
CA PHE A 123 3.38 10.24 -0.31
C PHE A 123 4.66 9.59 0.22
N GLU A 124 5.57 10.40 0.73
CA GLU A 124 6.81 9.96 1.36
C GLU A 124 7.03 10.66 2.70
N SER A 125 7.57 9.95 3.67
CA SER A 125 7.99 10.50 4.96
C SER A 125 9.16 9.72 5.53
N ASP A 126 10.07 10.38 6.22
CA ASP A 126 11.12 9.71 6.98
C ASP A 126 10.53 9.09 8.25
N PHE A 127 10.99 7.89 8.60
CA PHE A 127 10.58 7.19 9.81
C PHE A 127 11.67 6.27 10.34
N GLY A 128 12.10 6.48 11.58
CA GLY A 128 13.20 5.72 12.17
C GLY A 128 14.50 5.95 11.38
N LYS A 129 15.13 4.87 10.92
CA LYS A 129 16.32 4.95 10.04
C LYS A 129 15.97 4.94 8.56
N GLY A 130 14.71 4.79 8.21
CA GLY A 130 14.25 4.56 6.85
C GLY A 130 13.18 5.53 6.37
N LYS A 131 12.48 5.13 5.32
CA LYS A 131 11.46 5.96 4.67
C LYS A 131 10.18 5.17 4.43
N ILE A 132 9.03 5.78 4.78
CA ILE A 132 7.68 5.29 4.43
C ILE A 132 7.31 5.86 3.07
N ILE A 133 6.84 5.01 2.16
CA ILE A 133 6.39 5.44 0.83
C ILE A 133 5.05 4.79 0.50
N PHE A 134 4.06 5.63 0.20
CA PHE A 134 2.82 5.26 -0.46
C PHE A 134 2.97 5.55 -1.95
N PRO A 135 2.91 4.54 -2.83
CA PRO A 135 3.20 4.71 -4.25
C PRO A 135 2.03 5.28 -5.06
N GLY A 136 0.85 5.45 -4.46
CA GLY A 136 -0.35 5.68 -5.21
C GLY A 136 -0.86 4.40 -5.89
N THR A 137 -1.66 4.56 -6.94
CA THR A 137 -2.20 3.45 -7.73
C THR A 137 -1.38 3.23 -8.99
N THR A 138 -1.26 2.00 -9.45
CA THR A 138 -0.73 1.70 -10.78
C THR A 138 -1.81 1.85 -11.87
N PHE A 139 -3.07 1.68 -11.46
CA PHE A 139 -4.24 1.89 -12.30
C PHE A 139 -5.35 2.56 -11.46
N PRO A 140 -5.76 3.79 -11.79
CA PRO A 140 -6.83 4.48 -11.08
C PRO A 140 -8.14 3.70 -11.14
N THR A 141 -8.81 3.59 -10.01
CA THR A 141 -10.09 2.87 -9.88
C THR A 141 -11.28 3.82 -9.82
N GLU A 142 -11.03 5.09 -9.55
CA GLU A 142 -12.04 6.14 -9.46
C GLU A 142 -11.69 7.32 -10.37
N PHE A 143 -12.73 8.03 -10.86
CA PHE A 143 -12.54 9.16 -11.76
C PHE A 143 -11.71 10.29 -11.11
N THR A 144 -11.88 10.52 -9.82
CA THR A 144 -11.10 11.50 -9.06
C THR A 144 -9.61 11.18 -9.00
N GLU A 145 -9.25 9.91 -9.01
CA GLU A 145 -7.85 9.46 -9.08
C GLU A 145 -7.27 9.74 -10.45
N LEU A 146 -8.03 9.40 -11.53
CA LEU A 146 -7.65 9.73 -12.91
C LEU A 146 -7.42 11.21 -13.13
N GLU A 147 -8.21 12.06 -12.48
CA GLU A 147 -8.18 13.51 -12.65
C GLU A 147 -7.03 14.18 -11.90
N ASN A 148 -6.65 13.64 -10.73
CA ASN A 148 -5.78 14.34 -9.77
C ASN A 148 -4.42 13.69 -9.55
N TYR A 149 -4.22 12.43 -9.95
CA TYR A 149 -3.01 11.67 -9.63
C TYR A 149 -2.42 10.98 -10.85
N ASP A 150 -1.12 11.07 -10.97
CA ASP A 150 -0.38 10.22 -11.90
C ASP A 150 -0.34 8.80 -11.35
N ALA A 151 -0.87 7.84 -12.10
CA ALA A 151 -0.66 6.43 -11.83
C ALA A 151 0.83 6.08 -11.92
N GLY A 152 1.30 5.12 -11.14
CA GLY A 152 2.71 4.77 -11.21
C GLY A 152 3.17 3.76 -10.16
N PHE A 153 4.48 3.70 -10.02
CA PHE A 153 5.16 2.83 -9.07
C PHE A 153 6.52 3.43 -8.67
N TYR A 154 7.14 2.88 -7.63
CA TYR A 154 8.48 3.27 -7.22
C TYR A 154 9.53 2.26 -7.70
N LEU A 155 10.62 2.78 -8.23
CA LEU A 155 11.87 2.06 -8.36
C LEU A 155 12.71 2.34 -7.13
N VAL A 156 13.13 1.26 -6.46
CA VAL A 156 13.90 1.34 -5.22
C VAL A 156 15.24 0.65 -5.40
N ASP A 157 16.31 1.41 -5.19
CA ASP A 157 17.66 0.89 -5.12
C ASP A 157 18.02 0.68 -3.64
N THR A 158 18.65 -0.44 -3.32
CA THR A 158 18.98 -0.79 -1.93
C THR A 158 20.39 -0.38 -1.51
N ASN A 159 21.27 -0.08 -2.46
CA ASN A 159 22.66 0.30 -2.20
C ASN A 159 23.24 1.23 -3.29
N PRO A 160 23.36 2.55 -3.05
CA PRO A 160 22.78 3.27 -1.93
C PRO A 160 21.26 3.31 -1.99
N PHE A 161 20.58 3.42 -0.84
CA PHE A 161 19.13 3.52 -0.81
C PHE A 161 18.66 4.76 -1.57
N SER A 162 17.83 4.53 -2.56
CA SER A 162 17.08 5.59 -3.24
C SER A 162 15.73 5.07 -3.70
N ALA A 163 14.73 5.95 -3.70
CA ALA A 163 13.39 5.63 -4.17
C ALA A 163 12.93 6.72 -5.15
N ARG A 164 12.41 6.31 -6.31
CA ARG A 164 12.01 7.24 -7.37
C ARG A 164 10.66 6.81 -7.93
N HIS A 165 9.68 7.69 -7.87
CA HIS A 165 8.41 7.47 -8.53
C HIS A 165 8.57 7.43 -10.05
N LYS A 166 7.87 6.51 -10.70
CA LYS A 166 7.75 6.36 -12.14
C LYS A 166 6.29 6.43 -12.53
N SER A 167 5.91 7.56 -13.11
CA SER A 167 4.56 7.74 -13.64
C SER A 167 4.30 6.80 -14.82
N VAL A 168 3.10 6.25 -14.86
CA VAL A 168 2.56 5.46 -15.96
C VAL A 168 1.37 6.23 -16.52
N HIS A 169 1.56 6.85 -17.68
CA HIS A 169 0.48 7.56 -18.34
C HIS A 169 -0.40 6.56 -19.10
N LEU A 170 -1.66 6.41 -18.67
CA LEU A 170 -2.59 5.43 -19.22
C LEU A 170 -3.47 6.03 -20.32
N CYS A 171 -4.02 7.22 -20.08
CA CYS A 171 -4.89 7.94 -21.01
C CYS A 171 -4.96 9.42 -20.63
N GLY A 172 -5.37 10.27 -21.59
CA GLY A 172 -5.76 11.64 -21.31
C GLY A 172 -7.13 11.68 -20.62
N VAL A 173 -7.33 12.68 -19.76
CA VAL A 173 -8.60 12.93 -19.10
C VAL A 173 -9.17 14.26 -19.56
N ALA A 174 -10.41 14.25 -20.02
CA ALA A 174 -11.18 15.45 -20.31
C ALA A 174 -12.38 15.52 -19.36
N LYS A 175 -12.57 16.68 -18.73
CA LYS A 175 -13.69 16.92 -17.82
C LYS A 175 -14.69 17.88 -18.48
N ILE A 176 -15.86 17.36 -18.80
CA ILE A 176 -16.96 18.13 -19.34
C ILE A 176 -18.00 18.32 -18.23
N LYS A 177 -18.33 19.57 -17.93
CA LYS A 177 -19.39 19.92 -16.98
C LYS A 177 -20.61 20.39 -17.74
N ILE A 178 -21.70 19.66 -17.60
CA ILE A 178 -22.96 19.98 -18.28
C ILE A 178 -24.05 20.14 -17.21
N ASP A 179 -24.83 21.24 -17.33
CA ASP A 179 -26.06 21.37 -16.54
C ASP A 179 -27.17 20.57 -17.20
N GLY A 180 -27.50 19.42 -16.63
CA GLY A 180 -28.56 18.54 -17.11
C GLY A 180 -29.98 18.95 -16.69
N ALA A 181 -30.15 20.03 -15.88
CA ALA A 181 -31.47 20.45 -15.40
C ALA A 181 -32.37 20.87 -16.56
N ARG A 182 -33.55 20.23 -16.67
CA ARG A 182 -34.58 20.49 -17.72
C ARG A 182 -34.12 20.19 -19.14
N ARG A 183 -33.11 19.36 -19.34
CA ARG A 183 -32.64 18.91 -20.66
C ARG A 183 -32.97 17.44 -20.90
N SER A 184 -33.24 17.10 -22.15
CA SER A 184 -33.35 15.70 -22.57
C SER A 184 -31.98 15.03 -22.69
N SER A 185 -31.92 13.71 -22.58
CA SER A 185 -30.68 12.94 -22.78
C SER A 185 -30.02 13.27 -24.13
N ARG A 186 -30.79 13.48 -25.19
CA ARG A 186 -30.27 13.82 -26.51
C ARG A 186 -29.58 15.19 -26.52
N GLN A 187 -30.15 16.21 -25.85
CA GLN A 187 -29.52 17.53 -25.76
C GLN A 187 -28.20 17.50 -24.98
N ILE A 188 -28.10 16.64 -23.98
CA ILE A 188 -26.86 16.43 -23.22
C ILE A 188 -25.83 15.71 -24.08
N GLU A 189 -26.24 14.67 -24.81
CA GLU A 189 -25.38 13.92 -25.72
C GLU A 189 -24.81 14.80 -26.83
N ASP A 190 -25.65 15.60 -27.47
CA ASP A 190 -25.22 16.52 -28.52
C ASP A 190 -24.14 17.51 -28.01
N GLU A 191 -24.31 18.07 -26.79
CA GLU A 191 -23.33 18.98 -26.17
C GLU A 191 -22.01 18.30 -25.77
N ILE A 192 -22.04 16.99 -25.48
CA ILE A 192 -20.81 16.21 -25.20
C ILE A 192 -20.00 15.98 -26.47
N LEU A 193 -20.67 15.89 -27.63
CA LEU A 193 -20.05 15.55 -28.90
C LEU A 193 -19.55 16.79 -29.68
N GLU A 194 -19.95 17.99 -29.29
CA GLU A 194 -19.39 19.26 -29.77
C GLU A 194 -18.07 19.61 -29.07
#